data_68bf584e984fbb9e21d7e515f9cf9893
#
_entry.id   68bf584e984fbb9e21d7e515f9cf9893
#
_cell.length_a   1.000
_cell.length_b   1.000
_cell.length_c   1.000
_cell.angle_alpha   90.00
_cell.angle_beta   90.00
_cell.angle_gamma   90.00
#
_symmetry.space_group_name_H-M   'P 1'
#
loop_
_entity.id
_entity.type
_entity.pdbx_description
1 polymer ?
#
loop_
_entity_poly.entity_id
_entity_poly.type
_entity_poly.pdbx_seq_one_letter_code
_entity_poly.pdbx_strand_id
1 'polypeptide(L)'
;MDINLAHFNTEIGRQKPENIIHSDAACPFCETDKLTDIIATDGDIILLKNKYNVIEEADQFVLIEGHDCNADMPSYTHDHMQRLIAFGMEHWAQMRTSGKYETVLFFKNYGPYSGGTIRHPHMQLVGFPSFRQELA
;
A
#
# COMPACT_ATOMS: atom_id res chain seq x y z
N MET A 1 32.34 -4.58 0.66
CA MET A 1 31.22 -3.74 0.18
C MET A 1 29.93 -4.24 0.79
N ASP A 2 29.36 -3.43 1.61
CA ASP A 2 28.07 -3.75 2.24
C ASP A 2 26.96 -3.10 1.43
N ILE A 3 25.93 -3.89 1.14
CA ILE A 3 24.78 -3.44 0.37
C ILE A 3 23.58 -3.41 1.30
N ASN A 4 22.95 -2.25 1.42
CA ASN A 4 21.69 -2.13 2.11
C ASN A 4 20.57 -2.61 1.21
N LEU A 5 20.07 -3.79 1.50
CA LEU A 5 18.96 -4.39 0.77
C LEU A 5 17.69 -4.32 1.63
N ALA A 6 16.57 -4.34 0.95
CA ALA A 6 15.31 -4.51 1.66
C ALA A 6 15.25 -5.90 2.29
N HIS A 7 14.89 -5.95 3.56
CA HIS A 7 14.72 -7.18 4.30
C HIS A 7 13.24 -7.42 4.57
N PHE A 8 12.79 -8.63 4.28
CA PHE A 8 11.40 -9.00 4.46
C PHE A 8 11.22 -9.83 5.71
N ASN A 9 10.25 -9.47 6.54
CA ASN A 9 9.87 -10.25 7.70
C ASN A 9 8.80 -11.26 7.29
N THR A 10 9.20 -12.51 7.10
CA THR A 10 8.30 -13.57 6.66
C THR A 10 7.27 -13.96 7.71
N GLU A 11 7.56 -13.78 8.99
CA GLU A 11 6.60 -14.04 10.06
C GLU A 11 5.42 -13.06 9.98
N ILE A 12 5.70 -11.77 9.75
CA ILE A 12 4.66 -10.78 9.55
C ILE A 12 3.90 -11.08 8.26
N GLY A 13 4.61 -11.46 7.19
CA GLY A 13 4.00 -11.79 5.90
C GLY A 13 3.01 -12.94 6.00
N ARG A 14 3.27 -13.95 6.82
CA ARG A 14 2.35 -15.08 7.04
C ARG A 14 1.08 -14.69 7.75
N GLN A 15 1.06 -13.57 8.46
CA GLN A 15 -0.11 -13.09 9.20
C GLN A 15 -1.05 -12.26 8.33
N LYS A 16 -0.64 -11.91 7.10
CA LYS A 16 -1.46 -11.09 6.20
C LYS A 16 -2.75 -11.79 5.83
N PRO A 17 -3.90 -11.10 5.86
CA PRO A 17 -5.13 -11.62 5.30
C PRO A 17 -4.95 -11.89 3.80
N GLU A 18 -5.55 -12.97 3.32
CA GLU A 18 -5.45 -13.37 1.93
C GLU A 18 -6.81 -13.79 1.42
N ASN A 19 -7.39 -13.05 0.47
CA ASN A 19 -8.67 -13.36 -0.14
C ASN A 19 -8.64 -13.41 -1.67
N ILE A 20 -7.47 -13.25 -2.28
CA ILE A 20 -7.30 -13.46 -3.72
C ILE A 20 -7.36 -14.96 -4.03
N ILE A 21 -6.61 -15.75 -3.27
CA ILE A 21 -6.57 -17.22 -3.40
C ILE A 21 -7.69 -17.85 -2.57
N HIS A 22 -7.92 -17.37 -1.36
CA HIS A 22 -8.98 -17.82 -0.46
C HIS A 22 -10.15 -16.83 -0.53
N SER A 23 -10.97 -16.93 -1.59
CA SER A 23 -12.02 -15.95 -1.90
C SER A 23 -13.15 -15.88 -0.87
N ASP A 24 -13.26 -16.87 0.01
CA ASP A 24 -14.21 -16.91 1.12
C ASP A 24 -13.70 -16.17 2.37
N ALA A 25 -12.44 -15.76 2.39
CA ALA A 25 -11.90 -15.00 3.51
C ALA A 25 -12.50 -13.58 3.54
N ALA A 26 -12.71 -13.06 4.75
CA ALA A 26 -13.23 -11.71 4.95
C ALA A 26 -12.30 -10.66 4.35
N CYS A 27 -12.89 -9.62 3.76
CA CYS A 27 -12.13 -8.51 3.21
C CYS A 27 -11.92 -7.44 4.28
N PRO A 28 -10.67 -7.22 4.75
CA PRO A 28 -10.42 -6.23 5.78
C PRO A 28 -10.67 -4.79 5.31
N PHE A 29 -10.59 -4.52 4.01
CA PHE A 29 -10.79 -3.18 3.46
C PHE A 29 -12.26 -2.83 3.23
N CYS A 30 -13.16 -3.80 3.33
CA CYS A 30 -14.60 -3.56 3.37
C CYS A 30 -15.08 -3.18 4.77
N GLU A 31 -14.37 -3.61 5.80
CA GLU A 31 -14.71 -3.36 7.19
C GLU A 31 -14.08 -2.04 7.67
N THR A 32 -14.53 -0.93 7.08
CA THR A 32 -13.90 0.38 7.29
C THR A 32 -13.96 0.88 8.72
N ASP A 33 -14.97 0.47 9.49
CA ASP A 33 -15.09 0.77 10.91
C ASP A 33 -14.03 0.10 11.79
N LYS A 34 -13.37 -0.94 11.28
CA LYS A 34 -12.30 -1.65 11.97
C LYS A 34 -10.90 -1.20 11.55
N LEU A 35 -10.80 -0.32 10.57
CA LEU A 35 -9.51 0.17 10.12
C LEU A 35 -8.87 1.05 11.18
N THR A 36 -7.56 0.91 11.35
CA THR A 36 -6.75 1.69 12.28
C THR A 36 -5.64 2.43 11.53
N ASP A 37 -5.05 3.42 12.19
CA ASP A 37 -3.92 4.18 11.64
C ASP A 37 -4.23 4.85 10.30
N ILE A 38 -5.45 5.35 10.17
CA ILE A 38 -5.87 6.13 9.00
C ILE A 38 -5.15 7.47 9.03
N ILE A 39 -4.52 7.82 7.90
CA ILE A 39 -3.74 9.04 7.77
C ILE A 39 -4.56 10.13 7.09
N ALA A 40 -5.28 9.77 6.01
CA ALA A 40 -6.04 10.73 5.22
C ALA A 40 -7.15 10.02 4.46
N THR A 41 -8.18 10.77 4.11
CA THR A 41 -9.30 10.28 3.30
C THR A 41 -9.72 11.32 2.27
N ASP A 42 -10.26 10.84 1.15
CA ASP A 42 -10.99 11.64 0.18
C ASP A 42 -12.22 10.83 -0.25
N GLY A 43 -13.36 11.09 0.41
CA GLY A 43 -14.53 10.24 0.24
C GLY A 43 -14.25 8.82 0.70
N ASP A 44 -14.41 7.86 -0.20
CA ASP A 44 -14.14 6.44 0.05
C ASP A 44 -12.70 6.02 -0.27
N ILE A 45 -11.85 6.96 -0.71
CA ILE A 45 -10.42 6.73 -0.88
C ILE A 45 -9.75 6.93 0.48
N ILE A 46 -9.00 5.94 0.95
CA ILE A 46 -8.44 5.94 2.30
C ILE A 46 -6.94 5.60 2.23
N LEU A 47 -6.13 6.44 2.86
CA LEU A 47 -4.71 6.16 3.08
C LEU A 47 -4.52 5.79 4.55
N LEU A 48 -3.91 4.65 4.80
CA LEU A 48 -3.63 4.18 6.15
C LEU A 48 -2.28 3.49 6.21
N LYS A 49 -1.74 3.39 7.41
CA LYS A 49 -0.51 2.65 7.64
C LYS A 49 -0.79 1.16 7.49
N ASN A 50 0.09 0.44 6.79
CA ASN A 50 -0.06 -1.00 6.63
C ASN A 50 0.16 -1.69 7.97
N LYS A 51 -0.85 -2.45 8.41
CA LYS A 51 -0.77 -3.22 9.65
C LYS A 51 0.33 -4.28 9.60
N TYR A 52 0.60 -4.79 8.40
CA TYR A 52 1.59 -5.84 8.17
C TYR A 52 2.81 -5.26 7.45
N ASN A 53 3.69 -4.62 8.21
CA ASN A 53 4.88 -3.97 7.69
C ASN A 53 5.99 -4.99 7.48
N VAL A 54 5.92 -5.72 6.35
CA VAL A 54 6.81 -6.86 6.07
C VAL A 54 8.22 -6.44 5.65
N ILE A 55 8.41 -5.22 5.17
CA ILE A 55 9.73 -4.73 4.78
C ILE A 55 10.33 -4.02 5.97
N GLU A 56 11.42 -4.58 6.51
CA GLU A 56 12.09 -4.03 7.68
C GLU A 56 12.66 -2.65 7.38
N GLU A 57 12.58 -1.75 8.36
CA GLU A 57 13.06 -0.37 8.30
C GLU A 57 12.33 0.52 7.30
N ALA A 58 11.36 0.00 6.55
CA ALA A 58 10.54 0.79 5.66
C ALA A 58 9.22 1.16 6.33
N ASP A 59 8.62 2.27 5.90
CA ASP A 59 7.27 2.64 6.26
C ASP A 59 6.35 2.27 5.10
N GLN A 60 5.39 1.40 5.36
CA GLN A 60 4.46 0.90 4.37
C GLN A 60 3.06 1.45 4.62
N PHE A 61 2.46 2.00 3.57
CA PHE A 61 1.11 2.56 3.60
C PHE A 61 0.28 1.91 2.51
N VAL A 62 -1.01 1.79 2.79
CA VAL A 62 -1.99 1.26 1.84
C VAL A 62 -2.94 2.39 1.46
N LEU A 63 -3.21 2.51 0.17
CA LEU A 63 -4.21 3.42 -0.37
C LEU A 63 -5.36 2.58 -0.90
N ILE A 64 -6.48 2.57 -0.15
CA ILE A 64 -7.70 1.88 -0.59
C ILE A 64 -8.37 2.76 -1.64
N GLU A 65 -8.64 2.18 -2.81
CA GLU A 65 -9.06 2.94 -4.00
C GLU A 65 -10.52 3.37 -3.96
N GLY A 66 -11.34 2.70 -3.17
CA GLY A 66 -12.76 2.99 -3.05
C GLY A 66 -13.47 1.92 -2.24
N HIS A 67 -14.78 2.03 -2.13
CA HIS A 67 -15.59 1.12 -1.31
C HIS A 67 -15.92 -0.22 -1.98
N ASP A 68 -15.83 -0.31 -3.32
CA ASP A 68 -16.23 -1.50 -4.06
C ASP A 68 -15.12 -2.54 -4.09
N CYS A 69 -15.32 -3.64 -3.36
CA CYS A 69 -14.36 -4.74 -3.25
C CYS A 69 -14.13 -5.46 -4.61
N ASN A 70 -15.07 -5.35 -5.53
CA ASN A 70 -15.03 -6.05 -6.81
C ASN A 70 -14.71 -5.13 -7.99
N ALA A 71 -14.42 -3.87 -7.74
CA ALA A 71 -14.05 -2.93 -8.79
C ALA A 71 -12.64 -3.21 -9.30
N ASP A 72 -12.37 -2.68 -10.48
CA ASP A 72 -11.04 -2.58 -11.05
C ASP A 72 -10.89 -1.24 -11.76
N MET A 73 -9.65 -0.86 -12.07
CA MET A 73 -9.39 0.47 -12.63
C MET A 73 -10.19 0.80 -13.89
N PRO A 74 -10.37 -0.13 -14.84
CA PRO A 74 -11.18 0.17 -16.02
C PRO A 74 -12.65 0.51 -15.73
N SER A 75 -13.17 0.08 -14.57
CA SER A 75 -14.56 0.37 -14.20
C SER A 75 -14.76 1.74 -13.55
N TYR A 76 -13.70 2.45 -13.21
CA TYR A 76 -13.82 3.73 -12.53
C TYR A 76 -14.30 4.83 -13.47
N THR A 77 -15.09 5.75 -12.90
CA THR A 77 -15.41 7.00 -13.61
C THR A 77 -14.15 7.84 -13.79
N HIS A 78 -14.17 8.72 -14.76
CA HIS A 78 -13.07 9.65 -14.98
C HIS A 78 -12.79 10.50 -13.72
N ASP A 79 -13.84 10.99 -13.07
CA ASP A 79 -13.72 11.78 -11.86
C ASP A 79 -13.05 10.97 -10.72
N HIS A 80 -13.49 9.73 -10.50
CA HIS A 80 -12.90 8.89 -9.46
C HIS A 80 -11.44 8.59 -9.74
N MET A 81 -11.09 8.29 -10.98
CA MET A 81 -9.71 8.05 -11.37
C MET A 81 -8.84 9.29 -11.17
N GLN A 82 -9.32 10.47 -11.53
CA GLN A 82 -8.57 11.71 -11.28
C GLN A 82 -8.34 11.96 -9.79
N ARG A 83 -9.37 11.77 -8.97
CA ARG A 83 -9.27 11.96 -7.52
C ARG A 83 -8.30 10.95 -6.91
N LEU A 84 -8.36 9.71 -7.34
CA LEU A 84 -7.48 8.64 -6.86
C LEU A 84 -6.01 8.94 -7.17
N ILE A 85 -5.70 9.26 -8.41
CA ILE A 85 -4.32 9.56 -8.81
C ILE A 85 -3.82 10.83 -8.14
N ALA A 86 -4.63 11.88 -8.08
CA ALA A 86 -4.25 13.13 -7.42
C ALA A 86 -3.96 12.91 -5.94
N PHE A 87 -4.80 12.16 -5.24
CA PHE A 87 -4.61 11.83 -3.83
C PHE A 87 -3.33 11.03 -3.59
N GLY A 88 -3.10 9.99 -4.41
CA GLY A 88 -1.89 9.17 -4.30
C GLY A 88 -0.62 9.97 -4.58
N MET A 89 -0.63 10.77 -5.64
CA MET A 89 0.53 11.60 -6.01
C MET A 89 0.83 12.69 -4.99
N GLU A 90 -0.19 13.28 -4.39
CA GLU A 90 -0.03 14.25 -3.32
C GLU A 90 0.72 13.65 -2.12
N HIS A 91 0.29 12.50 -1.67
CA HIS A 91 0.92 11.82 -0.52
C HIS A 91 2.31 11.29 -0.87
N TRP A 92 2.51 10.80 -2.07
CA TRP A 92 3.83 10.41 -2.56
C TRP A 92 4.80 11.61 -2.53
N ALA A 93 4.36 12.75 -3.03
CA ALA A 93 5.18 13.96 -3.03
C ALA A 93 5.50 14.45 -1.62
N GLN A 94 4.53 14.42 -0.71
CA GLN A 94 4.74 14.77 0.69
C GLN A 94 5.78 13.86 1.35
N MET A 95 5.71 12.56 1.10
CA MET A 95 6.69 11.61 1.62
C MET A 95 8.09 11.91 1.07
N ARG A 96 8.18 12.17 -0.23
CA ARG A 96 9.47 12.47 -0.86
C ARG A 96 10.13 13.73 -0.31
N THR A 97 9.34 14.75 0.01
CA THR A 97 9.86 16.04 0.48
C THR A 97 10.01 16.13 2.00
N SER A 98 9.58 15.10 2.72
CA SER A 98 9.58 15.07 4.18
C SER A 98 10.97 15.04 4.81
N GLY A 99 11.98 14.62 4.06
CA GLY A 99 13.33 14.40 4.58
C GLY A 99 13.51 13.06 5.30
N LYS A 100 12.46 12.27 5.46
CA LYS A 100 12.52 10.98 6.17
C LYS A 100 12.97 9.83 5.29
N TYR A 101 12.77 9.92 3.98
CA TYR A 101 12.98 8.81 3.06
C TYR A 101 13.93 9.18 1.95
N GLU A 102 14.83 8.29 1.63
CA GLU A 102 15.69 8.40 0.46
C GLU A 102 14.93 8.01 -0.81
N THR A 103 14.08 7.01 -0.70
CA THR A 103 13.29 6.49 -1.81
C THR A 103 11.84 6.29 -1.38
N VAL A 104 10.90 6.70 -2.22
CA VAL A 104 9.48 6.45 -2.02
C VAL A 104 8.92 5.81 -3.27
N LEU A 105 8.34 4.62 -3.10
CA LEU A 105 7.68 3.89 -4.17
C LEU A 105 6.17 4.05 -4.07
N PHE A 106 5.53 4.27 -5.20
CA PHE A 106 4.08 4.27 -5.33
C PHE A 106 3.72 3.25 -6.41
N PHE A 107 3.02 2.19 -6.03
CA PHE A 107 2.77 1.09 -6.96
C PHE A 107 1.49 0.33 -6.61
N LYS A 108 1.08 -0.55 -7.53
CA LYS A 108 -0.08 -1.40 -7.38
C LYS A 108 0.26 -2.82 -7.81
N ASN A 109 -0.05 -3.79 -6.96
CA ASN A 109 -0.07 -5.20 -7.33
C ASN A 109 -1.50 -5.58 -7.74
N TYR A 110 -1.65 -6.22 -8.89
CA TYR A 110 -2.95 -6.60 -9.42
C TYR A 110 -2.99 -8.09 -9.78
N GLY A 111 -4.05 -8.76 -9.34
CA GLY A 111 -4.30 -10.15 -9.68
C GLY A 111 -3.58 -11.16 -8.79
N PRO A 112 -3.96 -12.45 -8.91
CA PRO A 112 -3.52 -13.49 -7.98
C PRO A 112 -2.03 -13.85 -8.10
N TYR A 113 -1.38 -13.49 -9.21
CA TYR A 113 0.02 -13.83 -9.46
C TYR A 113 0.98 -12.67 -9.21
N SER A 114 0.48 -11.57 -8.68
CA SER A 114 1.27 -10.35 -8.50
C SER A 114 2.02 -10.27 -7.16
N GLY A 115 1.74 -11.19 -6.25
CA GLY A 115 2.22 -11.11 -4.87
C GLY A 115 1.28 -10.36 -3.93
N GLY A 116 0.21 -9.74 -4.44
CA GLY A 116 -0.84 -9.14 -3.62
C GLY A 116 -1.69 -10.21 -2.93
N THR A 117 -2.17 -9.92 -1.72
CA THR A 117 -2.94 -10.88 -0.92
C THR A 117 -4.41 -10.48 -0.74
N ILE A 118 -4.75 -9.23 -0.99
CA ILE A 118 -6.11 -8.71 -0.79
C ILE A 118 -6.69 -8.27 -2.14
N ARG A 119 -7.88 -8.77 -2.42
CA ARG A 119 -8.57 -8.51 -3.68
C ARG A 119 -9.09 -7.07 -3.81
N HIS A 120 -9.56 -6.50 -2.71
CA HIS A 120 -10.10 -5.13 -2.70
C HIS A 120 -9.09 -4.17 -3.33
N PRO A 121 -9.48 -3.37 -4.35
CA PRO A 121 -8.53 -2.53 -5.07
C PRO A 121 -7.77 -1.58 -4.15
N HIS A 122 -6.46 -1.66 -4.19
CA HIS A 122 -5.60 -0.81 -3.40
C HIS A 122 -4.24 -0.62 -4.06
N MET A 123 -3.59 0.46 -3.68
CA MET A 123 -2.23 0.80 -4.06
C MET A 123 -1.35 0.82 -2.82
N GLN A 124 -0.06 0.90 -3.01
CA GLN A 124 0.89 0.97 -1.91
C GLN A 124 1.83 2.15 -2.07
N LEU A 125 2.15 2.76 -0.94
CA LEU A 125 3.20 3.74 -0.79
C LEU A 125 4.21 3.19 0.19
N VAL A 126 5.47 3.10 -0.20
CA VAL A 126 6.52 2.55 0.64
C VAL A 126 7.68 3.52 0.67
N GLY A 127 8.01 4.00 1.87
CA GLY A 127 9.14 4.88 2.09
C GLY A 127 10.31 4.13 2.70
N PHE A 128 11.48 4.25 2.09
CA PHE A 128 12.72 3.65 2.57
C PHE A 128 13.65 4.74 3.09
N PRO A 129 14.09 4.66 4.35
CA PRO A 129 14.98 5.66 4.92
C PRO A 129 16.35 5.66 4.25
N SER A 130 16.83 4.50 3.82
CA SER A 130 18.06 4.39 3.06
C SER A 130 18.12 3.05 2.33
N PHE A 131 18.41 3.12 1.04
CA PHE A 131 18.85 1.98 0.23
C PHE A 131 20.33 2.07 -0.06
N ARG A 132 21.01 2.97 0.60
CA ARG A 132 22.34 3.30 0.28
C ARG A 132 23.26 2.14 0.49
N GLN A 133 24.04 1.86 -0.53
CA GLN A 133 25.15 0.97 -0.43
C GLN A 133 26.28 1.67 0.29
N GLU A 134 26.74 1.09 1.37
CA GLU A 134 27.92 1.56 2.04
C GLU A 134 29.14 0.86 1.46
N LEU A 135 30.07 1.66 1.02
CA LEU A 135 31.37 1.18 0.58
C LEU A 135 32.30 1.25 1.78
N ALA A 136 32.67 0.08 2.24
CA ALA A 136 33.64 -0.02 3.33
C ALA A 136 35.04 0.33 2.87
#